data_8d1591b6a3c66475841a10556672825f
#
_entry.id   8d1591b6a3c66475841a10556672825f
#
_cell.length_a   1.000
_cell.length_b   1.000
_cell.length_c   1.000
_cell.angle_alpha   90.00
_cell.angle_beta   90.00
_cell.angle_gamma   90.00
#
_symmetry.space_group_name_H-M   'P 1'
#
loop_
_entity.id
_entity.type
_entity.pdbx_description
1 polymer ?
#
loop_
_entity_poly.entity_id
_entity_poly.type
_entity_poly.pdbx_seq_one_letter_code
_entity_poly.pdbx_strand_id
1 'polypeptide(L)'
;MTRAWLTLVLFLVSTSALAQTHTPRLIDVHMHYDGEPGILDQVLVKLEAADGIAFLLTTPKGFPQANKFIQEHPDRFIGFGDIKLDDPDVLHQIDRFHAAGFRGLGEITMTRKPYDDPAYWPIYDRADKYHMILLFHTGIVNRLHPQEPADVSFDRSRVTRLDLIARHWPNLIIIGAHLGNPDYEEAGEIGRWNPNLYFDVSGTTLIKKKADYRFFQSIFWWTAVASPHTPASGASAFEKLVFGSDVFGGELDEFDSAQARYHAMLDDCEVPQSVQAKIFSGTMWHILQLQQAQAPSKDVNQGKQ
;
A
#
# COMPACT_ATOMS: atom_id res chain seq x y z
N MET A 1 -13.97 42.95 39.45
CA MET A 1 -14.13 41.51 39.34
C MET A 1 -14.58 41.20 37.91
N THR A 2 -13.64 40.99 37.04
CA THR A 2 -13.86 40.69 35.61
C THR A 2 -13.80 39.16 35.39
N ARG A 3 -14.94 38.55 35.05
CA ARG A 3 -15.02 37.16 34.70
C ARG A 3 -14.55 36.96 33.26
N ALA A 4 -13.40 36.30 33.09
CA ALA A 4 -12.95 35.80 31.78
C ALA A 4 -13.74 34.56 31.41
N TRP A 5 -14.43 34.58 30.27
CA TRP A 5 -15.06 33.42 29.66
C TRP A 5 -14.01 32.72 28.79
N LEU A 6 -13.60 31.51 29.21
CA LEU A 6 -12.76 30.65 28.39
C LEU A 6 -13.72 29.95 27.41
N THR A 7 -13.66 30.32 26.14
CA THR A 7 -14.36 29.62 25.07
C THR A 7 -13.55 28.36 24.68
N LEU A 8 -14.00 27.20 25.13
CA LEU A 8 -13.44 25.91 24.75
C LEU A 8 -13.90 25.58 23.33
N VAL A 9 -13.02 25.73 22.35
CA VAL A 9 -13.28 25.27 20.97
C VAL A 9 -13.02 23.77 20.93
N LEU A 10 -14.09 22.99 20.99
CA LEU A 10 -14.04 21.54 20.73
C LEU A 10 -13.83 21.32 19.22
N PHE A 11 -12.65 20.92 18.84
CA PHE A 11 -12.43 20.30 17.53
C PHE A 11 -13.06 18.92 17.52
N LEU A 12 -14.25 18.81 16.94
CA LEU A 12 -14.85 17.52 16.56
C LEU A 12 -14.07 16.96 15.36
N VAL A 13 -13.07 16.14 15.63
CA VAL A 13 -12.47 15.28 14.60
C VAL A 13 -13.48 14.17 14.32
N SER A 14 -14.36 14.39 13.34
CA SER A 14 -15.19 13.35 12.78
C SER A 14 -14.30 12.39 12.01
N THR A 15 -14.03 11.20 12.58
CA THR A 15 -13.52 10.08 11.80
C THR A 15 -14.66 9.62 10.90
N SER A 16 -14.67 10.12 9.66
CA SER A 16 -15.57 9.61 8.63
C SER A 16 -15.20 8.16 8.39
N ALA A 17 -15.98 7.22 8.94
CA ALA A 17 -15.97 5.85 8.44
C ALA A 17 -16.25 5.92 6.94
N LEU A 18 -15.55 5.12 6.14
CA LEU A 18 -15.87 4.94 4.72
C LEU A 18 -17.34 4.49 4.64
N ALA A 19 -18.22 5.45 4.44
CA ALA A 19 -19.65 5.21 4.33
C ALA A 19 -20.05 4.71 2.93
N GLN A 20 -19.08 4.18 2.16
CA GLN A 20 -19.35 3.58 0.87
C GLN A 20 -20.13 2.29 1.06
N THR A 21 -21.32 2.26 0.53
CA THR A 21 -22.22 1.11 0.56
C THR A 21 -21.96 0.10 -0.54
N HIS A 22 -21.06 0.41 -1.47
CA HIS A 22 -20.66 -0.47 -2.57
C HIS A 22 -19.13 -0.61 -2.67
N THR A 23 -18.68 -1.72 -3.23
CA THR A 23 -17.27 -1.94 -3.54
C THR A 23 -16.85 -1.02 -4.67
N PRO A 24 -15.81 -0.19 -4.52
CA PRO A 24 -15.30 0.62 -5.61
C PRO A 24 -14.80 -0.28 -6.75
N ARG A 25 -14.75 0.24 -7.98
CA ARG A 25 -14.28 -0.53 -9.13
C ARG A 25 -12.77 -0.64 -9.19
N LEU A 26 -12.08 0.31 -8.56
CA LEU A 26 -10.62 0.41 -8.55
C LEU A 26 -10.11 0.80 -7.16
N ILE A 27 -9.05 0.14 -6.68
CA ILE A 27 -8.23 0.63 -5.57
C ILE A 27 -6.78 0.62 -6.04
N ASP A 28 -6.22 1.81 -6.21
CA ASP A 28 -4.82 2.00 -6.54
C ASP A 28 -3.99 2.03 -5.24
N VAL A 29 -3.20 0.99 -5.01
CA VAL A 29 -2.41 0.88 -3.77
C VAL A 29 -1.08 1.63 -3.82
N HIS A 30 -0.73 2.23 -4.97
CA HIS A 30 0.61 2.76 -5.19
C HIS A 30 0.59 4.06 -6.00
N MET A 31 0.28 5.17 -5.34
CA MET A 31 0.26 6.49 -5.94
C MET A 31 1.04 7.48 -5.08
N HIS A 32 2.09 8.09 -5.63
CA HIS A 32 2.96 9.01 -4.91
C HIS A 32 2.46 10.44 -4.93
N TYR A 33 2.73 11.16 -3.83
CA TYR A 33 2.51 12.59 -3.71
C TYR A 33 3.63 13.27 -2.94
N ASP A 34 4.31 14.20 -3.58
CA ASP A 34 5.46 14.95 -3.04
C ASP A 34 5.19 16.45 -2.87
N GLY A 35 3.93 16.82 -2.88
CA GLY A 35 3.51 18.22 -2.65
C GLY A 35 3.40 19.07 -3.92
N GLU A 36 3.22 18.46 -5.09
CA GLU A 36 3.03 19.17 -6.35
C GLU A 36 1.69 19.90 -6.36
N PRO A 37 1.69 21.21 -6.67
CA PRO A 37 0.46 21.98 -6.70
C PRO A 37 -0.53 21.50 -7.75
N GLY A 38 -1.80 21.35 -7.39
CA GLY A 38 -2.90 21.03 -8.29
C GLY A 38 -2.96 19.59 -8.80
N ILE A 39 -2.01 18.73 -8.40
CA ILE A 39 -2.00 17.33 -8.84
C ILE A 39 -3.15 16.54 -8.20
N LEU A 40 -3.46 16.79 -6.93
CA LEU A 40 -4.51 16.08 -6.21
C LEU A 40 -5.90 16.31 -6.82
N ASP A 41 -6.18 17.51 -7.32
CA ASP A 41 -7.43 17.80 -8.03
C ASP A 41 -7.54 16.98 -9.32
N GLN A 42 -6.44 16.84 -10.06
CA GLN A 42 -6.40 16.04 -11.28
C GLN A 42 -6.54 14.55 -10.99
N VAL A 43 -5.90 14.06 -9.92
CA VAL A 43 -6.05 12.67 -9.44
C VAL A 43 -7.49 12.41 -9.04
N LEU A 44 -8.12 13.33 -8.32
CA LEU A 44 -9.53 13.21 -7.92
C LEU A 44 -10.44 12.99 -9.12
N VAL A 45 -10.28 13.79 -10.18
CA VAL A 45 -11.06 13.64 -11.43
C VAL A 45 -10.88 12.24 -12.04
N LYS A 46 -9.66 11.71 -12.06
CA LYS A 46 -9.40 10.36 -12.57
C LYS A 46 -10.04 9.28 -11.70
N LEU A 47 -9.95 9.41 -10.37
CA LEU A 47 -10.56 8.46 -9.43
C LEU A 47 -12.08 8.49 -9.51
N GLU A 48 -12.69 9.66 -9.66
CA GLU A 48 -14.15 9.79 -9.87
C GLU A 48 -14.59 9.08 -11.16
N ALA A 49 -13.87 9.29 -12.26
CA ALA A 49 -14.16 8.64 -13.55
C ALA A 49 -13.99 7.11 -13.48
N ALA A 50 -13.02 6.62 -12.70
CA ALA A 50 -12.76 5.21 -12.52
C ALA A 50 -13.64 4.54 -11.43
N ASP A 51 -14.45 5.31 -10.69
CA ASP A 51 -15.08 4.86 -9.44
C ASP A 51 -14.03 4.24 -8.50
N GLY A 52 -12.95 4.99 -8.26
CA GLY A 52 -11.72 4.51 -7.64
C GLY A 52 -11.39 5.17 -6.30
N ILE A 53 -10.50 4.50 -5.58
CA ILE A 53 -9.82 4.98 -4.37
C ILE A 53 -8.31 4.87 -4.60
N ALA A 54 -7.52 5.81 -4.09
CA ALA A 54 -6.06 5.72 -4.10
C ALA A 54 -5.47 5.68 -2.68
N PHE A 55 -4.45 4.84 -2.49
CA PHE A 55 -3.54 4.95 -1.38
C PHE A 55 -2.52 6.03 -1.74
N LEU A 56 -2.59 7.16 -1.05
CA LEU A 56 -1.77 8.31 -1.35
C LEU A 56 -0.49 8.26 -0.50
N LEU A 57 0.60 7.83 -1.11
CA LEU A 57 1.93 7.74 -0.51
C LEU A 57 2.51 9.14 -0.39
N THR A 58 2.53 9.65 0.82
CA THR A 58 2.75 11.06 1.09
C THR A 58 4.06 11.29 1.80
N THR A 59 4.96 12.05 1.16
CA THR A 59 6.21 12.49 1.79
C THR A 59 5.96 13.48 2.93
N PRO A 60 6.90 13.66 3.86
CA PRO A 60 6.78 14.68 4.92
C PRO A 60 6.51 16.08 4.37
N LYS A 61 7.03 16.42 3.18
CA LYS A 61 6.80 17.70 2.49
C LYS A 61 5.36 17.84 2.00
N GLY A 62 4.80 16.78 1.43
CA GLY A 62 3.43 16.74 0.91
C GLY A 62 2.36 16.58 1.99
N PHE A 63 2.75 16.17 3.21
CA PHE A 63 1.81 15.81 4.27
C PHE A 63 0.74 16.86 4.61
N PRO A 64 1.05 18.17 4.77
CA PRO A 64 0.02 19.13 5.15
C PRO A 64 -1.11 19.24 4.12
N GLN A 65 -0.78 19.25 2.83
CA GLN A 65 -1.75 19.31 1.74
C GLN A 65 -2.51 17.99 1.59
N ALA A 66 -1.78 16.86 1.59
CA ALA A 66 -2.38 15.53 1.49
C ALA A 66 -3.37 15.28 2.63
N ASN A 67 -2.98 15.56 3.87
CA ASN A 67 -3.83 15.36 5.04
C ASN A 67 -5.14 16.16 4.94
N LYS A 68 -5.07 17.42 4.52
CA LYS A 68 -6.25 18.26 4.28
C LYS A 68 -7.13 17.64 3.20
N PHE A 69 -6.54 17.28 2.06
CA PHE A 69 -7.26 16.76 0.90
C PHE A 69 -7.93 15.40 1.18
N ILE A 70 -7.24 14.51 1.91
CA ILE A 70 -7.81 13.23 2.37
C ILE A 70 -9.02 13.44 3.29
N GLN A 71 -8.97 14.46 4.17
CA GLN A 71 -10.09 14.79 5.04
C GLN A 71 -11.29 15.38 4.28
N GLU A 72 -11.04 16.09 3.18
CA GLU A 72 -12.09 16.65 2.29
C GLU A 72 -12.69 15.57 1.36
N HIS A 73 -11.91 14.54 1.01
CA HIS A 73 -12.30 13.45 0.10
C HIS A 73 -12.02 12.06 0.68
N PRO A 74 -12.58 11.72 1.86
CA PRO A 74 -12.28 10.48 2.58
C PRO A 74 -12.80 9.21 1.88
N ASP A 75 -13.67 9.37 0.89
CA ASP A 75 -14.22 8.31 0.04
C ASP A 75 -13.33 8.02 -1.20
N ARG A 76 -12.31 8.85 -1.45
CA ARG A 76 -11.42 8.74 -2.62
C ARG A 76 -9.96 8.52 -2.26
N PHE A 77 -9.53 8.94 -1.07
CA PHE A 77 -8.14 8.84 -0.67
C PHE A 77 -7.95 8.18 0.69
N ILE A 78 -6.95 7.32 0.77
CA ILE A 78 -6.46 6.70 2.00
C ILE A 78 -5.01 7.12 2.17
N GLY A 79 -4.67 7.75 3.29
CA GLY A 79 -3.32 8.23 3.55
C GLY A 79 -2.34 7.10 3.87
N PHE A 80 -1.20 7.14 3.18
CA PHE A 80 -0.01 6.35 3.49
C PHE A 80 1.17 7.30 3.75
N GLY A 81 1.87 7.10 4.85
CA GLY A 81 3.04 7.92 5.21
C GLY A 81 4.31 7.37 4.60
N ASP A 82 5.01 8.14 3.75
CA ASP A 82 6.38 7.79 3.35
C ASP A 82 7.31 7.96 4.55
N ILE A 83 7.91 6.87 4.99
CA ILE A 83 8.86 6.82 6.10
C ILE A 83 10.21 6.27 5.64
N LYS A 84 11.25 6.68 6.33
CA LYS A 84 12.58 6.08 6.17
C LYS A 84 12.90 5.25 7.39
N LEU A 85 13.12 3.93 7.22
CA LEU A 85 13.35 3.01 8.36
C LEU A 85 14.59 3.40 9.19
N ASP A 86 15.54 4.08 8.58
CA ASP A 86 16.78 4.54 9.23
C ASP A 86 16.66 5.90 9.92
N ASP A 87 15.48 6.53 9.86
CA ASP A 87 15.26 7.83 10.53
C ASP A 87 15.14 7.59 12.05
N PRO A 88 15.93 8.28 12.88
CA PRO A 88 15.86 8.14 14.33
C PRO A 88 14.50 8.56 14.92
N ASP A 89 13.71 9.37 14.19
CA ASP A 89 12.37 9.83 14.60
C ASP A 89 11.23 9.00 13.99
N VAL A 90 11.53 7.90 13.31
CA VAL A 90 10.56 7.11 12.53
C VAL A 90 9.34 6.66 13.36
N LEU A 91 9.53 6.25 14.60
CA LEU A 91 8.42 5.82 15.46
C LEU A 91 7.46 6.97 15.78
N HIS A 92 7.98 8.17 16.00
CA HIS A 92 7.14 9.34 16.22
C HIS A 92 6.44 9.78 14.91
N GLN A 93 7.08 9.62 13.76
CA GLN A 93 6.43 9.86 12.47
C GLN A 93 5.25 8.89 12.26
N ILE A 94 5.40 7.61 12.58
CA ILE A 94 4.32 6.62 12.53
C ILE A 94 3.16 7.02 13.45
N ASP A 95 3.45 7.44 14.68
CA ASP A 95 2.44 7.92 15.63
C ASP A 95 1.67 9.13 15.07
N ARG A 96 2.36 10.06 14.41
CA ARG A 96 1.74 11.22 13.75
C ARG A 96 0.83 10.82 12.60
N PHE A 97 1.28 9.93 11.72
CA PHE A 97 0.46 9.43 10.61
C PHE A 97 -0.79 8.71 11.12
N HIS A 98 -0.63 7.83 12.11
CA HIS A 98 -1.76 7.16 12.73
C HIS A 98 -2.76 8.15 13.36
N ALA A 99 -2.27 9.15 14.12
CA ALA A 99 -3.11 10.18 14.73
C ALA A 99 -3.88 11.01 13.68
N ALA A 100 -3.30 11.21 12.49
CA ALA A 100 -3.94 11.88 11.36
C ALA A 100 -4.94 10.99 10.59
N GLY A 101 -5.09 9.71 10.96
CA GLY A 101 -6.01 8.78 10.31
C GLY A 101 -5.43 8.07 9.09
N PHE A 102 -4.13 8.15 8.87
CA PHE A 102 -3.43 7.39 7.82
C PHE A 102 -3.49 5.91 8.16
N ARG A 103 -3.65 5.07 7.13
CA ARG A 103 -3.90 3.63 7.29
C ARG A 103 -2.74 2.75 6.85
N GLY A 104 -1.66 3.34 6.35
CA GLY A 104 -0.49 2.59 5.92
C GLY A 104 0.77 3.42 5.89
N LEU A 105 1.87 2.74 5.61
CA LEU A 105 3.21 3.30 5.51
C LEU A 105 3.86 2.79 4.22
N GLY A 106 4.53 3.66 3.50
CA GLY A 106 5.23 3.33 2.26
C GLY A 106 5.25 4.51 1.27
N GLU A 107 6.01 4.41 0.21
CA GLU A 107 6.78 3.25 -0.18
C GLU A 107 8.09 3.17 0.63
N ILE A 108 8.27 2.06 1.35
CA ILE A 108 9.47 1.82 2.14
C ILE A 108 10.60 1.40 1.20
N THR A 109 11.66 2.21 1.11
CA THR A 109 12.77 2.02 0.19
C THR A 109 14.08 2.61 0.73
N MET A 110 15.19 2.37 0.04
CA MET A 110 16.52 2.97 0.29
C MET A 110 17.02 2.80 1.72
N THR A 111 16.88 1.61 2.29
CA THR A 111 17.33 1.29 3.65
C THR A 111 18.82 1.01 3.72
N ARG A 112 19.43 1.29 4.88
CA ARG A 112 20.85 0.96 5.15
C ARG A 112 21.08 -0.51 5.45
N LYS A 113 20.04 -1.22 5.92
CA LYS A 113 20.05 -2.64 6.24
C LYS A 113 18.97 -3.36 5.45
N PRO A 114 19.04 -4.70 5.30
CA PRO A 114 17.93 -5.48 4.76
C PRO A 114 16.63 -5.25 5.53
N TYR A 115 15.49 -5.32 4.86
CA TYR A 115 14.18 -5.08 5.48
C TYR A 115 13.91 -5.96 6.69
N ASP A 116 14.42 -7.18 6.70
CA ASP A 116 14.25 -8.18 7.77
C ASP A 116 15.25 -8.02 8.95
N ASP A 117 16.11 -6.98 8.92
CA ASP A 117 17.06 -6.72 10.02
C ASP A 117 16.31 -6.41 11.32
N PRO A 118 16.68 -7.05 12.46
CA PRO A 118 16.02 -6.82 13.74
C PRO A 118 16.02 -5.37 14.23
N ALA A 119 16.89 -4.52 13.71
CA ALA A 119 16.88 -3.08 14.03
C ALA A 119 15.58 -2.38 13.61
N TYR A 120 14.86 -2.93 12.62
CA TYR A 120 13.60 -2.38 12.13
C TYR A 120 12.36 -2.99 12.80
N TRP A 121 12.49 -4.05 13.59
CA TRP A 121 11.38 -4.72 14.26
C TRP A 121 10.49 -3.80 15.10
N PRO A 122 11.02 -2.83 15.87
CA PRO A 122 10.16 -1.89 16.60
C PRO A 122 9.22 -1.07 15.71
N ILE A 123 9.59 -0.87 14.42
CA ILE A 123 8.77 -0.17 13.43
C ILE A 123 7.60 -1.08 13.02
N TYR A 124 7.88 -2.35 12.75
CA TYR A 124 6.86 -3.34 12.40
C TYR A 124 5.90 -3.64 13.55
N ASP A 125 6.40 -3.73 14.78
CA ASP A 125 5.59 -3.82 16.00
C ASP A 125 4.62 -2.62 16.11
N ARG A 126 5.12 -1.42 15.79
CA ARG A 126 4.30 -0.20 15.83
C ARG A 126 3.25 -0.19 14.74
N ALA A 127 3.59 -0.62 13.54
CA ALA A 127 2.67 -0.73 12.42
C ALA A 127 1.59 -1.80 12.68
N ASP A 128 1.97 -2.96 13.22
CA ASP A 128 1.04 -4.04 13.58
C ASP A 128 0.07 -3.58 14.70
N LYS A 129 0.59 -2.92 15.74
CA LYS A 129 -0.23 -2.33 16.82
C LYS A 129 -1.30 -1.38 16.29
N TYR A 130 -1.01 -0.65 15.23
CA TYR A 130 -1.92 0.32 14.62
C TYR A 130 -2.70 -0.26 13.44
N HIS A 131 -2.55 -1.54 13.15
CA HIS A 131 -3.14 -2.23 12.00
C HIS A 131 -2.88 -1.49 10.67
N MET A 132 -1.67 -0.95 10.50
CA MET A 132 -1.27 -0.26 9.28
C MET A 132 -0.85 -1.25 8.21
N ILE A 133 -1.16 -0.95 6.96
CA ILE A 133 -0.66 -1.68 5.80
C ILE A 133 0.75 -1.17 5.49
N LEU A 134 1.68 -2.08 5.18
CA LEU A 134 3.02 -1.71 4.74
C LEU A 134 3.20 -1.95 3.25
N LEU A 135 3.65 -0.94 2.51
CA LEU A 135 4.04 -1.06 1.12
C LEU A 135 5.56 -0.90 1.02
N PHE A 136 6.22 -1.94 0.51
CA PHE A 136 7.67 -1.98 0.33
C PHE A 136 8.03 -1.93 -1.14
N HIS A 137 8.99 -1.10 -1.49
CA HIS A 137 9.71 -1.27 -2.73
C HIS A 137 10.36 -2.64 -2.75
N THR A 138 10.20 -3.41 -3.82
CA THR A 138 10.93 -4.69 -3.98
C THR A 138 11.65 -4.75 -5.32
N GLY A 139 12.87 -5.22 -5.26
CA GLY A 139 13.69 -5.35 -6.45
C GLY A 139 14.73 -4.23 -6.63
N ILE A 140 15.13 -4.02 -7.86
CA ILE A 140 16.20 -3.08 -8.18
C ILE A 140 15.74 -1.64 -7.96
N VAL A 141 16.54 -0.88 -7.21
CA VAL A 141 16.41 0.57 -7.06
C VAL A 141 17.37 1.29 -8.03
N ASN A 142 16.95 2.45 -8.49
CA ASN A 142 17.81 3.29 -9.29
C ASN A 142 19.01 3.77 -8.47
N ARG A 143 20.19 3.77 -9.11
CA ARG A 143 21.38 4.33 -8.51
C ARG A 143 21.34 5.84 -8.61
N LEU A 144 21.05 6.52 -7.49
CA LEU A 144 20.90 7.97 -7.45
C LEU A 144 22.24 8.70 -7.34
N HIS A 145 23.19 8.11 -6.59
CA HIS A 145 24.49 8.71 -6.29
C HIS A 145 25.63 7.73 -6.58
N PRO A 146 26.03 7.58 -7.86
CA PRO A 146 27.05 6.59 -8.27
C PRO A 146 28.40 6.72 -7.56
N GLN A 147 28.67 7.88 -6.97
CA GLN A 147 29.91 8.18 -6.27
C GLN A 147 29.87 7.82 -4.79
N GLU A 148 28.69 7.52 -4.25
CA GLU A 148 28.53 7.22 -2.82
C GLU A 148 28.77 5.73 -2.54
N PRO A 149 29.77 5.40 -1.68
CA PRO A 149 30.04 3.99 -1.33
C PRO A 149 28.88 3.29 -0.61
N ALA A 150 28.00 4.08 0.01
CA ALA A 150 26.85 3.60 0.77
C ALA A 150 25.55 3.54 -0.05
N ASP A 151 25.64 3.66 -1.38
CA ASP A 151 24.48 3.53 -2.26
C ASP A 151 23.74 2.21 -2.02
N VAL A 152 22.42 2.23 -2.24
CA VAL A 152 21.55 1.09 -1.89
C VAL A 152 21.93 -0.14 -2.70
N SER A 153 22.00 -1.26 -2.00
CA SER A 153 22.21 -2.56 -2.62
C SER A 153 20.86 -3.22 -2.91
N PHE A 154 20.74 -3.83 -4.08
CA PHE A 154 19.57 -4.66 -4.43
C PHE A 154 19.25 -5.71 -3.38
N ASP A 155 20.25 -6.33 -2.73
CA ASP A 155 20.05 -7.32 -1.69
C ASP A 155 19.23 -6.81 -0.51
N ARG A 156 19.25 -5.50 -0.22
CA ARG A 156 18.49 -4.90 0.90
C ARG A 156 17.00 -4.86 0.63
N SER A 157 16.61 -4.65 -0.64
CA SER A 157 15.22 -4.58 -1.12
C SER A 157 14.78 -5.86 -1.82
N ARG A 158 15.53 -6.94 -1.67
CA ARG A 158 15.18 -8.23 -2.26
C ARG A 158 13.84 -8.72 -1.70
N VAL A 159 12.97 -9.21 -2.57
CA VAL A 159 11.59 -9.58 -2.21
C VAL A 159 11.54 -10.67 -1.13
N THR A 160 12.50 -11.58 -1.09
CA THR A 160 12.59 -12.64 -0.07
C THR A 160 12.77 -12.12 1.35
N ARG A 161 13.19 -10.85 1.53
CA ARG A 161 13.27 -10.20 2.85
C ARG A 161 11.89 -10.00 3.48
N LEU A 162 10.83 -9.99 2.66
CA LEU A 162 9.45 -9.86 3.16
C LEU A 162 8.91 -11.16 3.76
N ASP A 163 9.50 -12.33 3.45
CA ASP A 163 9.04 -13.62 3.98
C ASP A 163 9.12 -13.68 5.51
N LEU A 164 10.26 -13.28 6.09
CA LEU A 164 10.43 -13.23 7.54
C LEU A 164 9.45 -12.26 8.20
N ILE A 165 9.26 -11.07 7.61
CA ILE A 165 8.37 -10.04 8.15
C ILE A 165 6.92 -10.56 8.15
N ALA A 166 6.47 -11.13 7.02
CA ALA A 166 5.13 -11.67 6.88
C ALA A 166 4.83 -12.79 7.87
N ARG A 167 5.81 -13.66 8.15
CA ARG A 167 5.68 -14.77 9.10
C ARG A 167 5.72 -14.31 10.55
N HIS A 168 6.53 -13.29 10.86
CA HIS A 168 6.69 -12.80 12.23
C HIS A 168 5.48 -11.96 12.66
N TRP A 169 4.89 -11.19 11.74
CA TRP A 169 3.70 -10.36 11.97
C TRP A 169 2.53 -10.84 11.08
N PRO A 170 1.86 -11.95 11.43
CA PRO A 170 0.85 -12.56 10.56
C PRO A 170 -0.42 -11.72 10.38
N ASN A 171 -0.66 -10.73 11.24
CA ASN A 171 -1.78 -9.80 11.12
C ASN A 171 -1.44 -8.54 10.31
N LEU A 172 -0.16 -8.29 10.07
CA LEU A 172 0.30 -7.14 9.31
C LEU A 172 0.11 -7.41 7.81
N ILE A 173 -0.64 -6.55 7.15
CA ILE A 173 -0.80 -6.64 5.69
C ILE A 173 0.41 -5.99 5.01
N ILE A 174 1.02 -6.72 4.11
CA ILE A 174 2.23 -6.31 3.40
C ILE A 174 1.96 -6.32 1.89
N ILE A 175 2.38 -5.26 1.22
CA ILE A 175 2.37 -5.14 -0.24
C ILE A 175 3.82 -4.98 -0.69
N GLY A 176 4.29 -5.89 -1.54
CA GLY A 176 5.57 -5.77 -2.24
C GLY A 176 5.36 -5.11 -3.60
N ALA A 177 5.78 -3.86 -3.75
CA ALA A 177 5.72 -3.19 -5.03
C ALA A 177 6.64 -3.85 -6.05
N HIS A 178 6.27 -3.78 -7.35
CA HIS A 178 7.07 -4.24 -8.47
C HIS A 178 7.37 -5.74 -8.52
N LEU A 179 6.63 -6.58 -7.76
CA LEU A 179 6.74 -8.04 -7.80
C LEU A 179 8.19 -8.54 -7.74
N GLY A 180 9.05 -7.93 -6.92
CA GLY A 180 10.44 -8.37 -6.75
C GLY A 180 11.37 -8.13 -7.94
N ASN A 181 11.01 -7.30 -8.91
CA ASN A 181 11.73 -7.06 -10.17
C ASN A 181 13.27 -7.03 -10.03
N PRO A 182 14.05 -8.02 -10.53
CA PRO A 182 13.65 -9.06 -11.50
C PRO A 182 13.40 -10.46 -10.91
N ASP A 183 13.37 -10.64 -9.60
CA ASP A 183 13.26 -11.94 -8.91
C ASP A 183 11.78 -12.37 -8.78
N TYR A 184 11.04 -12.36 -9.89
CA TYR A 184 9.59 -12.58 -9.94
C TYR A 184 9.15 -13.95 -9.42
N GLU A 185 9.92 -15.02 -9.70
CA GLU A 185 9.62 -16.37 -9.25
C GLU A 185 9.74 -16.49 -7.73
N GLU A 186 10.73 -15.82 -7.13
CA GLU A 186 10.87 -15.74 -5.67
C GLU A 186 9.65 -15.03 -5.05
N ALA A 187 9.19 -13.93 -5.68
CA ALA A 187 7.99 -13.22 -5.23
C ALA A 187 6.75 -14.12 -5.26
N GLY A 188 6.58 -14.86 -6.34
CA GLY A 188 5.49 -15.85 -6.47
C GLY A 188 5.52 -16.88 -5.34
N GLU A 189 6.69 -17.49 -5.10
CA GLU A 189 6.83 -18.51 -4.06
C GLU A 189 6.59 -17.96 -2.65
N ILE A 190 7.17 -16.85 -2.25
CA ILE A 190 6.90 -16.31 -0.92
C ILE A 190 5.45 -15.83 -0.75
N GLY A 191 4.83 -15.29 -1.82
CA GLY A 191 3.42 -14.93 -1.81
C GLY A 191 2.49 -16.12 -1.59
N ARG A 192 2.83 -17.28 -2.14
CA ARG A 192 2.10 -18.52 -1.96
C ARG A 192 2.05 -18.99 -0.50
N TRP A 193 3.13 -18.78 0.26
CA TRP A 193 3.25 -19.24 1.65
C TRP A 193 2.83 -18.22 2.70
N ASN A 194 2.67 -16.94 2.32
CA ASN A 194 2.34 -15.86 3.23
C ASN A 194 0.96 -15.27 2.91
N PRO A 195 -0.12 -15.64 3.63
CA PRO A 195 -1.48 -15.18 3.31
C PRO A 195 -1.65 -13.66 3.40
N ASN A 196 -0.84 -12.98 4.20
CA ASN A 196 -0.86 -11.54 4.44
C ASN A 196 0.07 -10.72 3.53
N LEU A 197 0.74 -11.38 2.55
CA LEU A 197 1.63 -10.74 1.58
C LEU A 197 0.96 -10.70 0.20
N TYR A 198 0.93 -9.50 -0.38
CA TYR A 198 0.38 -9.19 -1.70
C TYR A 198 1.42 -8.45 -2.54
N PHE A 199 1.18 -8.31 -3.86
CA PHE A 199 2.10 -7.62 -4.76
C PHE A 199 1.35 -6.74 -5.75
N ASP A 200 1.95 -5.61 -6.12
CA ASP A 200 1.63 -4.94 -7.37
C ASP A 200 2.68 -5.28 -8.45
N VAL A 201 2.36 -5.05 -9.70
CA VAL A 201 3.26 -5.25 -10.83
C VAL A 201 3.64 -3.94 -11.51
N SER A 202 3.36 -2.82 -10.88
CA SER A 202 3.74 -1.50 -11.36
C SER A 202 5.26 -1.43 -11.62
N GLY A 203 5.72 -0.61 -12.51
CA GLY A 203 7.15 -0.42 -12.74
C GLY A 203 7.95 -1.62 -13.27
N THR A 204 7.38 -2.85 -13.27
CA THR A 204 8.14 -4.04 -13.63
C THR A 204 8.63 -4.02 -15.07
N THR A 205 9.86 -4.56 -15.28
CA THR A 205 10.40 -4.72 -16.62
C THR A 205 9.54 -5.61 -17.50
N LEU A 206 8.90 -6.64 -16.92
CA LEU A 206 8.02 -7.56 -17.66
C LEU A 206 6.85 -6.82 -18.29
N ILE A 207 6.15 -5.99 -17.51
CA ILE A 207 4.93 -5.32 -17.97
C ILE A 207 5.23 -4.07 -18.82
N LYS A 208 6.24 -3.27 -18.42
CA LYS A 208 6.55 -1.99 -19.08
C LYS A 208 7.46 -2.13 -20.31
N LYS A 209 8.40 -3.07 -20.31
CA LYS A 209 9.47 -3.12 -21.32
C LYS A 209 9.39 -4.34 -22.21
N LYS A 210 9.05 -5.50 -21.68
CA LYS A 210 9.05 -6.75 -22.45
C LYS A 210 7.66 -7.10 -22.98
N ALA A 211 6.59 -6.68 -22.30
CA ALA A 211 5.21 -7.08 -22.57
C ALA A 211 5.06 -8.62 -22.67
N ASP A 212 5.87 -9.37 -21.91
CA ASP A 212 5.84 -10.82 -21.85
C ASP A 212 4.82 -11.25 -20.78
N TYR A 213 3.57 -11.03 -21.08
CA TYR A 213 2.49 -11.21 -20.11
C TYR A 213 2.29 -12.69 -19.74
N ARG A 214 2.47 -13.62 -20.66
CA ARG A 214 2.32 -15.06 -20.38
C ARG A 214 3.33 -15.59 -19.37
N PHE A 215 4.44 -14.92 -19.18
CA PHE A 215 5.40 -15.30 -18.17
C PHE A 215 4.79 -15.24 -16.76
N PHE A 216 3.78 -14.39 -16.53
CA PHE A 216 3.06 -14.34 -15.26
C PHE A 216 2.34 -15.65 -14.92
N GLN A 217 1.94 -16.47 -15.90
CA GLN A 217 1.39 -17.82 -15.65
C GLN A 217 2.43 -18.76 -15.02
N SER A 218 3.70 -18.60 -15.31
CA SER A 218 4.76 -19.37 -14.67
C SER A 218 5.06 -18.93 -13.25
N ILE A 219 4.84 -17.66 -12.94
CA ILE A 219 5.02 -17.11 -11.59
C ILE A 219 3.82 -17.50 -10.70
N PHE A 220 2.60 -17.35 -11.21
CA PHE A 220 1.35 -17.59 -10.48
C PHE A 220 0.69 -18.92 -10.94
N TRP A 221 1.44 -20.01 -10.84
CA TRP A 221 1.06 -21.31 -11.39
C TRP A 221 0.14 -22.14 -10.50
N TRP A 222 0.05 -21.83 -9.19
CA TRP A 222 -0.72 -22.65 -8.24
C TRP A 222 -2.21 -22.29 -8.21
N THR A 223 -3.03 -23.29 -7.90
CA THR A 223 -4.43 -23.11 -7.54
C THR A 223 -4.68 -23.77 -6.19
N ALA A 224 -5.75 -23.41 -5.51
CA ALA A 224 -6.13 -24.04 -4.23
C ALA A 224 -6.28 -25.57 -4.34
N VAL A 225 -6.62 -26.07 -5.53
CA VAL A 225 -6.80 -27.50 -5.80
C VAL A 225 -5.50 -28.20 -6.21
N ALA A 226 -4.60 -27.49 -6.90
CA ALA A 226 -3.40 -28.09 -7.49
C ALA A 226 -2.23 -28.25 -6.51
N SER A 227 -2.28 -27.62 -5.34
CA SER A 227 -1.22 -27.70 -4.36
C SER A 227 -1.74 -28.01 -2.96
N PRO A 228 -1.70 -29.28 -2.54
CA PRO A 228 -2.13 -29.68 -1.19
C PRO A 228 -1.29 -29.04 -0.08
N HIS A 229 -0.14 -28.46 -0.41
CA HIS A 229 0.75 -27.78 0.52
C HIS A 229 0.56 -26.25 0.53
N THR A 230 -0.26 -25.69 -0.36
CA THR A 230 -0.66 -24.28 -0.25
C THR A 230 -1.56 -24.13 0.96
N PRO A 231 -1.34 -23.11 1.85
CA PRO A 231 -2.21 -22.90 2.99
C PRO A 231 -3.67 -22.83 2.58
N ALA A 232 -4.58 -23.43 3.36
CA ALA A 232 -6.01 -23.49 3.05
C ALA A 232 -6.66 -22.08 2.91
N SER A 233 -6.05 -21.05 3.51
CA SER A 233 -6.37 -19.62 3.32
C SER A 233 -5.79 -19.05 2.03
N GLY A 234 -5.07 -19.85 1.25
CA GLY A 234 -4.40 -19.42 0.03
C GLY A 234 -5.40 -19.01 -1.03
N ALA A 235 -5.40 -17.73 -1.34
CA ALA A 235 -6.01 -17.20 -2.55
C ALA A 235 -5.48 -17.97 -3.78
N SER A 236 -6.26 -18.04 -4.87
CA SER A 236 -5.69 -18.46 -6.15
C SER A 236 -4.50 -17.57 -6.48
N ALA A 237 -3.51 -18.09 -7.18
CA ALA A 237 -2.22 -17.43 -7.32
C ALA A 237 -2.33 -15.94 -7.74
N PHE A 238 -3.14 -15.66 -8.76
CA PHE A 238 -3.39 -14.29 -9.22
C PHE A 238 -4.11 -13.39 -8.20
N GLU A 239 -4.82 -13.95 -7.22
CA GLU A 239 -5.43 -13.17 -6.13
C GLU A 239 -4.40 -12.59 -5.15
N LYS A 240 -3.13 -12.93 -5.32
CA LYS A 240 -1.99 -12.28 -4.64
C LYS A 240 -1.61 -10.94 -5.25
N LEU A 241 -2.14 -10.63 -6.43
CA LEU A 241 -1.96 -9.31 -7.03
C LEU A 241 -3.00 -8.32 -6.52
N VAL A 242 -2.58 -7.08 -6.42
CA VAL A 242 -3.39 -5.89 -6.22
C VAL A 242 -3.01 -4.84 -7.26
N PHE A 243 -3.92 -3.94 -7.60
CA PHE A 243 -3.62 -2.91 -8.59
C PHE A 243 -2.80 -1.79 -7.94
N GLY A 244 -1.66 -1.45 -8.54
CA GLY A 244 -0.86 -0.27 -8.24
C GLY A 244 -0.41 0.40 -9.53
N SER A 245 -0.53 1.72 -9.62
CA SER A 245 -0.11 2.48 -10.81
C SER A 245 1.33 2.92 -10.77
N ASP A 246 1.87 3.21 -9.59
CA ASP A 246 3.19 3.83 -9.40
C ASP A 246 3.28 5.21 -10.08
N VAL A 247 2.18 5.97 -10.02
CA VAL A 247 2.15 7.35 -10.50
C VAL A 247 3.04 8.21 -9.65
N PHE A 248 3.92 8.95 -10.28
CA PHE A 248 4.86 9.86 -9.68
C PHE A 248 4.69 11.28 -10.25
N GLY A 249 4.77 12.30 -9.40
CA GLY A 249 5.05 13.68 -9.76
C GLY A 249 4.43 14.26 -11.03
N GLY A 250 3.14 14.05 -11.29
CA GLY A 250 2.48 14.61 -12.47
C GLY A 250 2.45 13.70 -13.71
N GLU A 251 3.01 12.51 -13.66
CA GLU A 251 2.90 11.51 -14.72
C GLU A 251 1.53 10.81 -14.72
N LEU A 252 0.44 11.58 -14.71
CA LEU A 252 -0.93 11.08 -14.57
C LEU A 252 -1.39 10.17 -15.72
N ASP A 253 -0.75 10.23 -16.87
CA ASP A 253 -1.00 9.30 -17.99
C ASP A 253 -0.61 7.86 -17.61
N GLU A 254 0.29 7.70 -16.62
CA GLU A 254 0.67 6.39 -16.09
C GLU A 254 -0.50 5.69 -15.41
N PHE A 255 -1.42 6.42 -14.78
CA PHE A 255 -2.62 5.84 -14.15
C PHE A 255 -3.46 5.04 -15.16
N ASP A 256 -3.76 5.63 -16.31
CA ASP A 256 -4.54 4.97 -17.37
C ASP A 256 -3.71 3.86 -18.05
N SER A 257 -2.43 4.14 -18.29
CA SER A 257 -1.51 3.19 -18.93
C SER A 257 -1.26 1.95 -18.06
N ALA A 258 -1.18 2.11 -16.73
CA ALA A 258 -1.04 0.99 -15.80
C ALA A 258 -2.30 0.10 -15.84
N GLN A 259 -3.50 0.70 -15.79
CA GLN A 259 -4.75 -0.07 -15.90
C GLN A 259 -4.80 -0.88 -17.21
N ALA A 260 -4.47 -0.24 -18.35
CA ALA A 260 -4.46 -0.91 -19.63
C ALA A 260 -3.48 -2.10 -19.67
N ARG A 261 -2.28 -1.94 -19.08
CA ARG A 261 -1.29 -3.03 -19.00
C ARG A 261 -1.74 -4.17 -18.09
N TYR A 262 -2.37 -3.86 -16.95
CA TYR A 262 -2.92 -4.91 -16.08
C TYR A 262 -4.01 -5.70 -16.81
N HIS A 263 -4.96 -5.03 -17.46
CA HIS A 263 -5.99 -5.72 -18.25
C HIS A 263 -5.37 -6.59 -19.34
N ALA A 264 -4.44 -6.06 -20.13
CA ALA A 264 -3.79 -6.83 -21.20
C ALA A 264 -3.06 -8.07 -20.65
N MET A 265 -2.34 -7.94 -19.52
CA MET A 265 -1.66 -9.05 -18.87
C MET A 265 -2.67 -10.11 -18.37
N LEU A 266 -3.72 -9.68 -17.68
CA LEU A 266 -4.69 -10.59 -17.08
C LEU A 266 -5.51 -11.32 -18.16
N ASP A 267 -5.85 -10.64 -19.25
CA ASP A 267 -6.56 -11.23 -20.39
C ASP A 267 -5.67 -12.23 -21.14
N ASP A 268 -4.39 -11.88 -21.38
CA ASP A 268 -3.43 -12.79 -22.04
C ASP A 268 -3.12 -14.03 -21.18
N CYS A 269 -3.19 -13.89 -19.86
CA CYS A 269 -3.08 -15.00 -18.90
C CYS A 269 -4.40 -15.74 -18.69
N GLU A 270 -5.48 -15.40 -19.38
CA GLU A 270 -6.81 -16.01 -19.25
C GLU A 270 -7.36 -16.00 -17.81
N VAL A 271 -7.01 -14.93 -17.04
CA VAL A 271 -7.46 -14.78 -15.65
C VAL A 271 -8.97 -14.51 -15.62
N PRO A 272 -9.76 -15.30 -14.87
CA PRO A 272 -11.21 -15.10 -14.81
C PRO A 272 -11.60 -13.69 -14.34
N GLN A 273 -12.66 -13.11 -14.91
CA GLN A 273 -13.14 -11.77 -14.58
C GLN A 273 -13.42 -11.57 -13.07
N SER A 274 -13.88 -12.62 -12.38
CA SER A 274 -14.09 -12.59 -10.93
C SER A 274 -12.78 -12.42 -10.14
N VAL A 275 -11.66 -12.94 -10.66
CA VAL A 275 -10.34 -12.75 -10.07
C VAL A 275 -9.77 -11.38 -10.45
N GLN A 276 -9.96 -10.94 -11.70
CA GLN A 276 -9.58 -9.59 -12.11
C GLN A 276 -10.25 -8.53 -11.21
N ALA A 277 -11.55 -8.67 -10.94
CA ALA A 277 -12.27 -7.77 -10.03
C ALA A 277 -11.67 -7.74 -8.61
N LYS A 278 -11.15 -8.86 -8.11
CA LYS A 278 -10.43 -8.90 -6.83
C LYS A 278 -9.10 -8.13 -6.89
N ILE A 279 -8.35 -8.29 -7.98
CA ILE A 279 -7.06 -7.60 -8.19
C ILE A 279 -7.26 -6.08 -8.23
N PHE A 280 -8.23 -5.62 -9.02
CA PHE A 280 -8.47 -4.18 -9.16
C PHE A 280 -9.06 -3.52 -7.91
N SER A 281 -9.81 -4.27 -7.09
CA SER A 281 -10.45 -3.66 -5.92
C SER A 281 -10.77 -4.64 -4.79
N GLY A 282 -11.42 -5.76 -5.09
CA GLY A 282 -12.13 -6.59 -4.10
C GLY A 282 -11.25 -7.06 -2.95
N THR A 283 -10.00 -7.45 -3.21
CA THR A 283 -9.04 -7.89 -2.18
C THR A 283 -8.75 -6.77 -1.19
N MET A 284 -8.33 -5.60 -1.69
CA MET A 284 -8.00 -4.47 -0.80
C MET A 284 -9.22 -3.90 -0.11
N TRP A 285 -10.37 -3.86 -0.80
CA TRP A 285 -11.62 -3.43 -0.18
C TRP A 285 -11.99 -4.30 1.03
N HIS A 286 -11.90 -5.62 0.87
CA HIS A 286 -12.15 -6.56 1.97
C HIS A 286 -11.19 -6.33 3.15
N ILE A 287 -9.90 -6.18 2.88
CA ILE A 287 -8.87 -5.89 3.90
C ILE A 287 -9.20 -4.59 4.65
N LEU A 288 -9.53 -3.53 3.93
CA LEU A 288 -9.88 -2.24 4.52
C LEU A 288 -11.11 -2.32 5.42
N GLN A 289 -12.12 -3.10 5.05
CA GLN A 289 -13.32 -3.32 5.87
C GLN A 289 -12.99 -4.10 7.15
N LEU A 290 -12.16 -5.14 7.07
CA LEU A 290 -11.73 -5.89 8.26
C LEU A 290 -10.97 -5.01 9.25
N GLN A 291 -10.07 -4.16 8.76
CA GLN A 291 -9.34 -3.21 9.61
C GLN A 291 -10.28 -2.20 10.29
N GLN A 292 -11.33 -1.73 9.61
CA GLN A 292 -12.33 -0.85 10.21
C GLN A 292 -13.12 -1.55 11.32
N ALA A 293 -13.48 -2.81 11.12
CA ALA A 293 -14.21 -3.59 12.12
C ALA A 293 -13.38 -3.88 13.38
N GLN A 294 -12.04 -3.92 13.24
CA GLN A 294 -11.11 -4.14 14.35
C GLN A 294 -10.70 -2.85 15.08
N ALA A 295 -10.94 -1.69 14.48
CA ALA A 295 -10.68 -0.42 15.14
C ALA A 295 -11.55 -0.30 16.40
N PRO A 296 -10.97 0.05 17.58
CA PRO A 296 -11.75 0.17 18.81
C PRO A 296 -12.85 1.19 18.58
N SER A 297 -14.11 0.79 18.86
CA SER A 297 -15.24 1.70 18.89
C SER A 297 -14.87 2.84 19.85
N LYS A 298 -14.92 4.08 19.38
CA LYS A 298 -14.81 5.23 20.30
C LYS A 298 -16.01 5.14 21.22
N ASP A 299 -15.84 4.54 22.40
CA ASP A 299 -16.85 4.47 23.43
C ASP A 299 -17.37 5.89 23.69
N VAL A 300 -18.64 6.07 23.40
CA VAL A 300 -19.47 7.19 23.86
C VAL A 300 -19.68 6.99 25.36
N ASN A 301 -18.63 7.14 26.15
CA ASN A 301 -18.71 7.20 27.59
C ASN A 301 -18.26 8.58 28.07
N GLN A 302 -19.04 9.60 27.69
CA GLN A 302 -19.05 10.88 28.39
C GLN A 302 -20.48 11.16 28.85
N GLY A 303 -20.66 10.94 30.12
CA GLY A 303 -21.82 11.54 30.79
C GLY A 303 -22.53 10.65 31.75
N LYS A 304 -21.92 10.41 32.90
CA LYS A 304 -22.65 10.29 34.19
C LYS A 304 -21.60 10.39 35.31
N GLN A 305 -21.29 11.58 35.72
CA GLN A 305 -21.10 11.97 37.13
C GLN A 305 -21.28 13.50 37.23
#